data_333023865661cf0a6448b0ff72608202
#
_entry.id   333023865661cf0a6448b0ff72608202
#
_cell.length_a   1.000
_cell.length_b   1.000
_cell.length_c   1.000
_cell.angle_alpha   90.00
_cell.angle_beta   90.00
_cell.angle_gamma   90.00
#
_symmetry.space_group_name_H-M   'P 1'
#
loop_
_entity.id
_entity.type
_entity.pdbx_description
1 polymer ?
#
loop_
_entity_poly.entity_id
_entity_poly.type
_entity_poly.pdbx_seq_one_letter_code
_entity_poly.pdbx_strand_id
1 'polypeptide(L)'
;MWLGTAEEFNAFYVRTAAELKKRFPHLKIGGPASVDYCDGFTDVFIRYCAEHHAPLDFYSYHSYVDDPYGWIQQTPFKVRKLLDEYGYADTEIHLNEWHYFPGGNWSRLASDPIYKDLMFNQEMRGLDSAAYLTTVMSLWQDTPVTYGAYYTCTSTAWGCFAHNSCRPTPSYYGLKAFGEIVRYPVRLKAESSQKNVTVLAGENETGAKALLISAFKTGNLEYELDADIPLSPANCRIHLLDNEHRLALVEDAVFRGNTVKFESVSNSACVLVNIG
;
A
#
# COMPACT_ATOMS: atom_id res chain seq x y z
N MET A 1 10.77 11.94 18.43
CA MET A 1 9.98 11.01 19.28
C MET A 1 9.55 11.75 20.52
N TRP A 2 8.27 11.62 20.95
CA TRP A 2 7.78 12.21 22.19
C TRP A 2 8.42 11.51 23.40
N LEU A 3 8.92 12.29 24.37
CA LEU A 3 9.61 11.76 25.56
C LEU A 3 8.77 11.85 26.85
N GLY A 4 7.62 12.52 26.79
CA GLY A 4 6.66 12.65 27.90
C GLY A 4 5.65 11.51 27.94
N THR A 5 4.67 11.63 28.82
CA THR A 5 3.55 10.70 28.95
C THR A 5 2.54 10.86 27.80
N ALA A 6 1.65 9.87 27.61
CA ALA A 6 0.55 9.95 26.66
C ALA A 6 -0.42 11.11 27.01
N GLU A 7 -0.66 11.34 28.31
CA GLU A 7 -1.51 12.43 28.79
C GLU A 7 -0.94 13.81 28.45
N GLU A 8 0.36 14.01 28.68
CA GLU A 8 1.07 15.24 28.29
C GLU A 8 1.03 15.47 26.77
N PHE A 9 1.17 14.39 25.98
CA PHE A 9 1.03 14.45 24.52
C PHE A 9 -0.37 14.87 24.11
N ASN A 10 -1.41 14.27 24.67
CA ASN A 10 -2.80 14.57 24.35
C ASN A 10 -3.13 16.04 24.67
N ALA A 11 -2.71 16.54 25.83
CA ALA A 11 -2.88 17.94 26.21
C ALA A 11 -2.11 18.90 25.28
N PHE A 12 -0.90 18.53 24.88
CA PHE A 12 -0.11 19.28 23.89
C PHE A 12 -0.82 19.31 22.53
N TYR A 13 -1.30 18.18 22.05
CA TYR A 13 -2.01 18.07 20.77
C TYR A 13 -3.24 18.98 20.75
N VAL A 14 -4.14 18.84 21.72
CA VAL A 14 -5.40 19.61 21.78
C VAL A 14 -5.15 21.12 21.72
N ARG A 15 -4.22 21.61 22.53
CA ARG A 15 -3.86 23.04 22.56
C ARG A 15 -3.26 23.49 21.24
N THR A 16 -2.35 22.70 20.68
CA THR A 16 -1.65 23.05 19.43
C THR A 16 -2.61 23.00 18.23
N ALA A 17 -3.43 21.97 18.14
CA ALA A 17 -4.41 21.82 17.07
C ALA A 17 -5.43 22.95 17.06
N ALA A 18 -5.94 23.35 18.23
CA ALA A 18 -6.86 24.49 18.37
C ALA A 18 -6.24 25.81 17.89
N GLU A 19 -5.00 26.11 18.31
CA GLU A 19 -4.29 27.32 17.86
C GLU A 19 -3.97 27.32 16.38
N LEU A 20 -3.57 26.17 15.82
CA LEU A 20 -3.31 26.03 14.38
C LEU A 20 -4.61 26.21 13.58
N LYS A 21 -5.71 25.58 13.98
CA LYS A 21 -6.99 25.70 13.29
C LYS A 21 -7.53 27.14 13.32
N LYS A 22 -7.33 27.83 14.43
CA LYS A 22 -7.69 29.25 14.56
C LYS A 22 -6.90 30.15 13.61
N ARG A 23 -5.60 29.89 13.44
CA ARG A 23 -4.71 30.69 12.57
C ARG A 23 -4.84 30.30 11.09
N PHE A 24 -5.09 29.04 10.84
CA PHE A 24 -5.09 28.44 9.49
C PHE A 24 -6.35 27.58 9.30
N PRO A 25 -7.55 28.17 9.27
CA PRO A 25 -8.82 27.41 9.25
C PRO A 25 -8.99 26.55 8.00
N HIS A 26 -8.30 26.87 6.91
CA HIS A 26 -8.35 26.13 5.64
C HIS A 26 -7.43 24.90 5.60
N LEU A 27 -6.51 24.76 6.56
CA LEU A 27 -5.63 23.59 6.63
C LEU A 27 -6.27 22.45 7.40
N LYS A 28 -6.01 21.22 6.97
CA LYS A 28 -6.32 20.02 7.74
C LYS A 28 -5.30 19.86 8.85
N ILE A 29 -5.79 19.69 10.07
CA ILE A 29 -4.97 19.50 11.27
C ILE A 29 -5.30 18.09 11.81
N GLY A 30 -4.27 17.30 12.06
CA GLY A 30 -4.45 15.93 12.56
C GLY A 30 -3.18 15.34 13.14
N GLY A 31 -3.23 14.10 13.51
CA GLY A 31 -2.18 13.32 14.17
C GLY A 31 -2.73 11.98 14.65
N PRO A 32 -2.04 11.28 15.55
CA PRO A 32 -0.82 11.66 16.28
C PRO A 32 0.47 11.26 15.57
N ALA A 33 0.42 10.61 14.39
CA ALA A 33 1.56 9.98 13.73
C ALA A 33 2.24 8.92 14.64
N SER A 34 1.43 8.06 15.25
CA SER A 34 1.92 7.00 16.13
C SER A 34 2.74 5.98 15.34
N VAL A 35 3.77 5.41 15.97
CA VAL A 35 4.68 4.44 15.33
C VAL A 35 3.94 3.20 14.82
N ASP A 36 2.83 2.85 15.48
CA ASP A 36 1.91 1.80 15.08
C ASP A 36 0.54 2.09 15.69
N TYR A 37 -0.48 1.34 15.27
CA TYR A 37 -1.76 1.33 15.97
C TYR A 37 -1.58 0.63 17.31
N CYS A 38 -1.96 1.32 18.38
CA CYS A 38 -1.95 0.80 19.73
C CYS A 38 -3.35 0.97 20.32
N ASP A 39 -4.08 -0.12 20.56
CA ASP A 39 -5.47 -0.09 21.02
C ASP A 39 -5.68 0.86 22.21
N GLY A 40 -4.85 0.77 23.24
CA GLY A 40 -4.98 1.62 24.41
C GLY A 40 -4.68 3.09 24.15
N PHE A 41 -3.61 3.41 23.43
CA PHE A 41 -3.24 4.78 23.11
C PHE A 41 -4.23 5.44 22.14
N THR A 42 -4.62 4.75 21.08
CA THR A 42 -5.51 5.27 20.03
C THR A 42 -6.88 5.64 20.60
N ASP A 43 -7.48 4.76 21.40
CA ASP A 43 -8.76 5.02 22.08
C ASP A 43 -8.65 6.25 23.00
N VAL A 44 -7.63 6.27 23.86
CA VAL A 44 -7.42 7.39 24.82
C VAL A 44 -7.18 8.71 24.08
N PHE A 45 -6.41 8.71 22.99
CA PHE A 45 -6.14 9.91 22.22
C PHE A 45 -7.41 10.46 21.54
N ILE A 46 -8.17 9.61 20.83
CA ILE A 46 -9.39 10.06 20.13
C ILE A 46 -10.43 10.53 21.12
N ARG A 47 -10.65 9.77 22.21
CA ARG A 47 -11.55 10.17 23.30
C ARG A 47 -11.15 11.50 23.92
N TYR A 48 -9.87 11.70 24.22
CA TYR A 48 -9.38 12.96 24.80
C TYR A 48 -9.60 14.14 23.85
N CYS A 49 -9.39 13.95 22.56
CA CYS A 49 -9.71 14.97 21.55
C CYS A 49 -11.21 15.31 21.55
N ALA A 50 -12.09 14.33 21.64
CA ALA A 50 -13.54 14.51 21.67
C ALA A 50 -13.99 15.26 22.94
N GLU A 51 -13.50 14.87 24.12
CA GLU A 51 -13.81 15.52 25.41
C GLU A 51 -13.40 17.00 25.42
N HIS A 52 -12.38 17.37 24.67
CA HIS A 52 -11.86 18.73 24.58
C HIS A 52 -12.25 19.47 23.29
N HIS A 53 -13.15 18.88 22.47
CA HIS A 53 -13.58 19.44 21.18
C HIS A 53 -12.42 19.86 20.27
N ALA A 54 -11.33 19.07 20.27
CA ALA A 54 -10.14 19.37 19.50
C ALA A 54 -10.36 19.14 18.00
N PRO A 55 -9.80 19.99 17.12
CA PRO A 55 -9.72 19.69 15.69
C PRO A 55 -8.97 18.38 15.44
N LEU A 56 -9.58 17.46 14.68
CA LEU A 56 -8.97 16.21 14.22
C LEU A 56 -9.47 15.92 12.81
N ASP A 57 -8.94 16.65 11.82
CA ASP A 57 -9.36 16.50 10.43
C ASP A 57 -8.84 15.17 9.82
N PHE A 58 -7.73 14.64 10.35
CA PHE A 58 -7.25 13.29 10.04
C PHE A 58 -6.60 12.64 11.26
N TYR A 59 -6.80 11.32 11.39
CA TYR A 59 -6.05 10.46 12.30
C TYR A 59 -4.90 9.80 11.54
N SER A 60 -3.68 9.82 12.07
CA SER A 60 -2.52 9.26 11.37
C SER A 60 -1.71 8.30 12.23
N TYR A 61 -1.18 7.26 11.58
CA TYR A 61 -0.30 6.25 12.18
C TYR A 61 0.64 5.65 11.13
N HIS A 62 1.66 4.89 11.60
CA HIS A 62 2.58 4.16 10.75
C HIS A 62 2.23 2.67 10.71
N SER A 63 2.76 1.93 9.74
CA SER A 63 2.66 0.48 9.69
C SER A 63 3.84 -0.14 8.94
N TYR A 64 4.61 -0.96 9.65
CA TYR A 64 5.77 -1.70 9.14
C TYR A 64 5.57 -3.18 9.43
N VAL A 65 4.89 -3.87 8.51
CA VAL A 65 4.50 -5.28 8.64
C VAL A 65 4.79 -6.04 7.35
N ASP A 66 4.73 -7.37 7.39
CA ASP A 66 5.03 -8.25 6.27
C ASP A 66 3.82 -9.04 5.73
N ASP A 67 2.68 -8.94 6.39
CA ASP A 67 1.42 -9.54 5.92
C ASP A 67 0.50 -8.47 5.29
N PRO A 68 0.32 -8.50 3.94
CA PRO A 68 -0.54 -7.53 3.27
C PRO A 68 -2.04 -7.76 3.47
N TYR A 69 -2.45 -8.91 4.02
CA TYR A 69 -3.86 -9.31 4.21
C TYR A 69 -4.35 -9.15 5.65
N GLY A 70 -3.44 -9.02 6.60
CA GLY A 70 -3.73 -9.00 8.03
C GLY A 70 -3.94 -7.61 8.60
N TRP A 71 -3.07 -7.27 9.54
CA TRP A 71 -3.16 -6.08 10.38
C TRP A 71 -3.32 -4.77 9.60
N ILE A 72 -2.56 -4.58 8.53
CA ILE A 72 -2.57 -3.36 7.72
C ILE A 72 -3.94 -3.09 7.04
N GLN A 73 -4.73 -4.16 6.80
CA GLN A 73 -6.08 -4.05 6.24
C GLN A 73 -7.15 -3.90 7.31
N GLN A 74 -6.94 -4.44 8.50
CA GLN A 74 -7.93 -4.46 9.58
C GLN A 74 -7.90 -3.18 10.42
N THR A 75 -6.72 -2.62 10.63
CA THR A 75 -6.52 -1.43 11.47
C THR A 75 -7.36 -0.23 11.03
N PRO A 76 -7.48 0.12 9.75
CA PRO A 76 -8.31 1.25 9.32
C PRO A 76 -9.78 1.13 9.78
N PHE A 77 -10.36 -0.07 9.76
CA PHE A 77 -11.73 -0.30 10.24
C PHE A 77 -11.86 -0.12 11.76
N LYS A 78 -10.85 -0.53 12.53
CA LYS A 78 -10.81 -0.29 13.98
C LYS A 78 -10.74 1.19 14.29
N VAL A 79 -9.87 1.92 13.58
CA VAL A 79 -9.73 3.38 13.71
C VAL A 79 -11.04 4.08 13.33
N ARG A 80 -11.67 3.70 12.21
CA ARG A 80 -12.94 4.28 11.77
C ARG A 80 -14.04 4.10 12.81
N LYS A 81 -14.14 2.89 13.37
CA LYS A 81 -15.10 2.60 14.44
C LYS A 81 -14.91 3.53 15.64
N LEU A 82 -13.68 3.71 16.12
CA LEU A 82 -13.41 4.61 17.25
C LEU A 82 -13.73 6.07 16.90
N LEU A 83 -13.33 6.53 15.72
CA LEU A 83 -13.64 7.88 15.27
C LEU A 83 -15.15 8.14 15.21
N ASP A 84 -15.93 7.19 14.71
CA ASP A 84 -17.39 7.29 14.66
C ASP A 84 -18.02 7.30 16.06
N GLU A 85 -17.54 6.44 16.97
CA GLU A 85 -18.00 6.38 18.37
C GLU A 85 -17.80 7.70 19.11
N TYR A 86 -16.72 8.43 18.82
CA TYR A 86 -16.39 9.70 19.45
C TYR A 86 -16.82 10.94 18.65
N GLY A 87 -17.62 10.78 17.59
CA GLY A 87 -18.22 11.89 16.85
C GLY A 87 -17.32 12.50 15.76
N TYR A 88 -16.26 11.81 15.34
CA TYR A 88 -15.32 12.21 14.29
C TYR A 88 -15.62 11.49 12.95
N ALA A 89 -16.88 11.47 12.52
CA ALA A 89 -17.33 10.74 11.32
C ALA A 89 -16.62 11.19 10.03
N ASP A 90 -16.29 12.49 9.92
CA ASP A 90 -15.63 13.08 8.75
C ASP A 90 -14.10 13.05 8.82
N THR A 91 -13.51 12.55 9.90
CA THR A 91 -12.06 12.48 10.07
C THR A 91 -11.45 11.47 9.11
N GLU A 92 -10.47 11.90 8.33
CA GLU A 92 -9.72 11.05 7.41
C GLU A 92 -8.79 10.09 8.16
N ILE A 93 -8.44 8.96 7.54
CA ILE A 93 -7.48 7.99 8.08
C ILE A 93 -6.24 7.98 7.19
N HIS A 94 -5.10 8.35 7.77
CA HIS A 94 -3.83 8.47 7.07
C HIS A 94 -2.82 7.44 7.60
N LEU A 95 -2.37 6.52 6.74
CA LEU A 95 -1.11 5.83 6.95
C LEU A 95 0.00 6.72 6.39
N ASN A 96 0.43 7.68 7.19
CA ASN A 96 1.40 8.69 6.76
C ASN A 96 2.84 8.19 6.72
N GLU A 97 3.08 6.91 7.11
CA GLU A 97 4.34 6.20 6.91
C GLU A 97 4.07 4.69 6.93
N TRP A 98 4.45 3.99 5.86
CA TRP A 98 4.30 2.53 5.79
C TRP A 98 5.32 1.91 4.83
N HIS A 99 5.70 0.66 5.12
CA HIS A 99 6.63 -0.11 4.31
C HIS A 99 6.49 -1.61 4.56
N TYR A 100 6.93 -2.44 3.60
CA TYR A 100 7.15 -3.86 3.80
C TYR A 100 8.34 -4.08 4.72
N PHE A 101 8.13 -4.76 5.85
CA PHE A 101 9.20 -5.06 6.80
C PHE A 101 9.14 -6.52 7.25
N PRO A 102 9.80 -7.43 6.51
CA PRO A 102 9.73 -8.86 6.78
C PRO A 102 10.29 -9.21 8.16
N GLY A 103 9.46 -9.95 8.93
CA GLY A 103 9.78 -10.39 10.28
C GLY A 103 9.79 -9.31 11.36
N GLY A 104 9.62 -8.02 11.03
CA GLY A 104 9.40 -6.92 11.98
C GLY A 104 10.45 -6.75 13.09
N ASN A 105 11.70 -7.23 12.89
CA ASN A 105 12.69 -7.27 13.96
C ASN A 105 13.56 -6.00 14.03
N TRP A 106 13.01 -4.96 14.64
CA TRP A 106 13.68 -3.67 14.83
C TRP A 106 14.96 -3.75 15.64
N SER A 107 14.99 -4.59 16.69
CA SER A 107 16.16 -4.75 17.54
C SER A 107 17.33 -5.34 16.74
N ARG A 108 17.06 -6.36 15.93
CA ARG A 108 18.06 -6.97 15.07
C ARG A 108 18.50 -6.01 13.96
N LEU A 109 17.58 -5.24 13.37
CA LEU A 109 17.90 -4.22 12.38
C LEU A 109 18.85 -3.15 12.92
N ALA A 110 18.75 -2.81 14.20
CA ALA A 110 19.61 -1.84 14.87
C ALA A 110 20.98 -2.41 15.25
N SER A 111 21.08 -3.70 15.57
CA SER A 111 22.26 -4.33 16.20
C SER A 111 23.06 -5.27 15.29
N ASP A 112 22.48 -5.80 14.22
CA ASP A 112 23.10 -6.78 13.31
C ASP A 112 23.36 -6.15 11.94
N PRO A 113 24.60 -5.77 11.60
CA PRO A 113 24.93 -5.16 10.31
C PRO A 113 24.64 -6.06 9.11
N ILE A 114 24.78 -7.38 9.25
CA ILE A 114 24.51 -8.33 8.15
C ILE A 114 23.02 -8.41 7.87
N TYR A 115 22.21 -8.53 8.92
CA TYR A 115 20.74 -8.50 8.79
C TYR A 115 20.27 -7.17 8.21
N LYS A 116 20.84 -6.06 8.67
CA LYS A 116 20.54 -4.72 8.15
C LYS A 116 20.84 -4.60 6.66
N ASP A 117 21.98 -5.11 6.22
CA ASP A 117 22.37 -5.11 4.79
C ASP A 117 21.40 -5.95 3.95
N LEU A 118 21.07 -7.16 4.41
CA LEU A 118 20.08 -8.04 3.77
C LEU A 118 18.72 -7.35 3.63
N MET A 119 18.19 -6.78 4.72
CA MET A 119 16.90 -6.09 4.71
C MET A 119 16.90 -4.92 3.72
N PHE A 120 17.85 -4.02 3.83
CA PHE A 120 17.85 -2.79 3.04
C PHE A 120 18.25 -2.96 1.58
N ASN A 121 19.06 -3.95 1.25
CA ASN A 121 19.53 -4.13 -0.12
C ASN A 121 18.80 -5.22 -0.90
N GLN A 122 18.05 -6.10 -0.24
CA GLN A 122 17.36 -7.21 -0.90
C GLN A 122 15.88 -7.29 -0.51
N GLU A 123 15.56 -7.62 0.75
CA GLU A 123 14.19 -7.98 1.16
C GLU A 123 13.19 -6.84 0.99
N MET A 124 13.51 -5.67 1.52
CA MET A 124 12.62 -4.51 1.54
C MET A 124 12.48 -3.82 0.17
N ARG A 125 13.22 -4.25 -0.83
CA ARG A 125 13.22 -3.69 -2.19
C ARG A 125 12.98 -4.73 -3.27
N GLY A 126 12.89 -5.99 -2.88
CA GLY A 126 12.75 -7.14 -3.75
C GLY A 126 11.33 -7.29 -4.34
N LEU A 127 11.11 -8.43 -4.99
CA LEU A 127 9.81 -8.77 -5.58
C LEU A 127 8.73 -8.96 -4.52
N ASP A 128 9.06 -9.51 -3.35
CA ASP A 128 8.12 -9.64 -2.25
C ASP A 128 7.63 -8.26 -1.78
N SER A 129 8.53 -7.27 -1.70
CA SER A 129 8.15 -5.90 -1.41
C SER A 129 7.25 -5.30 -2.50
N ALA A 130 7.57 -5.49 -3.77
CA ALA A 130 6.75 -5.01 -4.88
C ALA A 130 5.33 -5.59 -4.86
N ALA A 131 5.21 -6.92 -4.69
CA ALA A 131 3.93 -7.58 -4.58
C ALA A 131 3.16 -7.19 -3.31
N TYR A 132 3.86 -7.02 -2.17
CA TYR A 132 3.28 -6.48 -0.95
C TYR A 132 2.66 -5.10 -1.19
N LEU A 133 3.41 -4.16 -1.79
CA LEU A 133 2.96 -2.81 -2.07
C LEU A 133 1.69 -2.80 -2.94
N THR A 134 1.72 -3.52 -4.05
CA THR A 134 0.59 -3.57 -4.98
C THR A 134 -0.61 -4.27 -4.37
N THR A 135 -0.42 -5.32 -3.57
CA THR A 135 -1.50 -5.98 -2.81
C THR A 135 -2.13 -5.02 -1.81
N VAL A 136 -1.32 -4.36 -0.97
CA VAL A 136 -1.82 -3.44 0.06
C VAL A 136 -2.60 -2.30 -0.58
N MET A 137 -2.04 -1.63 -1.59
CA MET A 137 -2.71 -0.51 -2.26
C MET A 137 -3.99 -0.94 -3.00
N SER A 138 -4.02 -2.15 -3.58
CA SER A 138 -5.23 -2.68 -4.23
C SER A 138 -6.34 -2.94 -3.22
N LEU A 139 -6.02 -3.55 -2.08
CA LEU A 139 -7.00 -3.84 -1.03
C LEU A 139 -7.48 -2.59 -0.30
N TRP A 140 -6.64 -1.56 -0.17
CA TRP A 140 -7.05 -0.29 0.45
C TRP A 140 -8.15 0.43 -0.31
N GLN A 141 -8.38 0.12 -1.59
CA GLN A 141 -9.49 0.67 -2.34
C GLN A 141 -10.86 0.32 -1.73
N ASP A 142 -10.92 -0.73 -0.90
CA ASP A 142 -12.12 -1.22 -0.23
C ASP A 142 -12.05 -1.02 1.30
N THR A 143 -11.21 -0.11 1.79
CA THR A 143 -11.03 0.23 3.21
C THR A 143 -11.25 1.72 3.47
N PRO A 144 -11.44 2.15 4.71
CA PRO A 144 -11.58 3.57 5.05
C PRO A 144 -10.25 4.36 5.03
N VAL A 145 -9.16 3.85 4.47
CA VAL A 145 -7.92 4.60 4.28
C VAL A 145 -8.16 5.72 3.27
N THR A 146 -7.86 6.95 3.67
CA THR A 146 -7.99 8.12 2.80
C THR A 146 -6.65 8.48 2.15
N TYR A 147 -5.54 8.23 2.85
CA TYR A 147 -4.22 8.60 2.38
C TYR A 147 -3.16 7.59 2.87
N GLY A 148 -2.27 7.17 1.97
CA GLY A 148 -1.11 6.33 2.28
C GLY A 148 0.17 6.92 1.72
N ALA A 149 1.14 7.27 2.59
CA ALA A 149 2.45 7.74 2.19
C ALA A 149 3.50 6.63 2.36
N TYR A 150 3.93 6.07 1.25
CA TYR A 150 4.98 5.06 1.26
C TYR A 150 6.33 5.65 1.71
N TYR A 151 6.96 5.04 2.69
CA TYR A 151 8.26 5.44 3.18
C TYR A 151 9.36 4.51 2.64
N THR A 152 10.10 4.89 1.55
CA THR A 152 10.04 6.18 0.85
C THR A 152 10.45 6.04 -0.63
N CYS A 153 10.15 7.04 -1.45
CA CYS A 153 10.52 7.07 -2.87
C CYS A 153 11.88 7.76 -3.11
N THR A 154 12.91 7.34 -2.40
CA THR A 154 14.27 7.91 -2.49
C THR A 154 15.31 6.84 -2.81
N SER A 155 16.61 7.23 -2.88
CA SER A 155 17.77 6.32 -3.00
C SER A 155 18.38 5.98 -1.65
N THR A 156 17.63 6.10 -0.56
CA THR A 156 18.07 5.70 0.78
C THR A 156 17.84 4.22 1.05
N ALA A 157 18.21 3.75 2.25
CA ALA A 157 18.01 2.38 2.69
C ALA A 157 16.54 1.90 2.60
N TRP A 158 15.58 2.78 2.86
CA TRP A 158 14.14 2.54 2.77
C TRP A 158 13.54 2.88 1.40
N GLY A 159 14.37 3.30 0.44
CA GLY A 159 13.89 3.84 -0.82
C GLY A 159 13.62 2.78 -1.88
N CYS A 160 12.81 3.16 -2.86
CA CYS A 160 12.52 2.33 -4.04
C CYS A 160 13.60 2.44 -5.13
N PHE A 161 14.68 3.18 -4.90
CA PHE A 161 15.86 3.21 -5.77
C PHE A 161 17.07 2.62 -5.05
N ALA A 162 17.91 1.92 -5.78
CA ALA A 162 19.13 1.33 -5.22
C ALA A 162 20.08 2.42 -4.68
N HIS A 163 20.64 2.16 -3.49
CA HIS A 163 21.52 3.09 -2.82
C HIS A 163 22.71 3.49 -3.73
N ASN A 164 23.04 4.76 -3.72
CA ASN A 164 24.16 5.35 -4.49
C ASN A 164 24.09 5.22 -6.03
N SER A 165 23.03 4.67 -6.62
CA SER A 165 22.98 4.49 -8.08
C SER A 165 21.69 5.00 -8.74
N CYS A 166 20.69 5.40 -7.97
CA CYS A 166 19.36 5.78 -8.45
C CYS A 166 18.69 4.76 -9.40
N ARG A 167 19.19 3.51 -9.43
CA ARG A 167 18.65 2.44 -10.26
C ARG A 167 17.34 1.97 -9.67
N PRO A 168 16.25 1.90 -10.46
CA PRO A 168 14.96 1.40 -9.99
C PRO A 168 15.06 -0.03 -9.44
N THR A 169 14.38 -0.29 -8.32
CA THR A 169 14.24 -1.61 -7.71
C THR A 169 12.88 -2.21 -8.04
N PRO A 170 12.61 -3.49 -7.74
CA PRO A 170 11.27 -4.06 -7.87
C PRO A 170 10.17 -3.25 -7.20
N SER A 171 10.41 -2.68 -6.00
CA SER A 171 9.44 -1.80 -5.31
C SER A 171 9.05 -0.59 -6.16
N TYR A 172 9.99 0.03 -6.88
CA TYR A 172 9.68 1.11 -7.83
C TYR A 172 8.73 0.63 -8.93
N TYR A 173 8.99 -0.56 -9.51
CA TYR A 173 8.15 -1.09 -10.57
C TYR A 173 6.76 -1.49 -10.07
N GLY A 174 6.62 -1.95 -8.82
CA GLY A 174 5.32 -2.15 -8.17
C GLY A 174 4.53 -0.84 -8.05
N LEU A 175 5.16 0.23 -7.55
CA LEU A 175 4.54 1.57 -7.50
C LEU A 175 4.18 2.09 -8.89
N LYS A 176 5.04 1.88 -9.89
CA LYS A 176 4.76 2.23 -11.28
C LYS A 176 3.54 1.50 -11.83
N ALA A 177 3.43 0.19 -11.60
CA ALA A 177 2.29 -0.62 -12.05
C ALA A 177 0.98 -0.13 -11.41
N PHE A 178 1.00 0.20 -10.12
CA PHE A 178 -0.14 0.80 -9.45
C PHE A 178 -0.47 2.20 -10.00
N GLY A 179 0.53 3.01 -10.29
CA GLY A 179 0.34 4.33 -10.92
C GLY A 179 -0.32 4.24 -12.30
N GLU A 180 -0.11 3.16 -13.05
CA GLU A 180 -0.79 2.96 -14.34
C GLU A 180 -2.27 2.59 -14.15
N ILE A 181 -2.63 1.72 -13.18
CA ILE A 181 -4.04 1.33 -12.96
C ILE A 181 -4.89 2.51 -12.47
N VAL A 182 -4.33 3.51 -11.82
CA VAL A 182 -5.04 4.74 -11.39
C VAL A 182 -5.65 5.51 -12.57
N ARG A 183 -5.15 5.32 -13.79
CA ARG A 183 -5.71 5.94 -15.00
C ARG A 183 -7.02 5.30 -15.47
N TYR A 184 -7.49 4.28 -14.77
CA TYR A 184 -8.71 3.52 -15.04
C TYR A 184 -9.65 3.63 -13.84
N PRO A 185 -10.27 4.81 -13.62
CA PRO A 185 -10.93 5.15 -12.36
C PRO A 185 -12.26 4.44 -12.11
N VAL A 186 -12.87 3.87 -13.13
CA VAL A 186 -14.13 3.13 -12.97
C VAL A 186 -13.81 1.70 -12.55
N ARG A 187 -14.10 1.35 -11.28
CA ARG A 187 -13.84 0.02 -10.74
C ARG A 187 -14.61 -1.05 -11.47
N LEU A 188 -13.92 -2.09 -11.94
CA LEU A 188 -14.51 -3.30 -12.49
C LEU A 188 -14.42 -4.45 -11.50
N LYS A 189 -15.40 -5.38 -11.59
CA LYS A 189 -15.33 -6.64 -10.86
C LYS A 189 -14.25 -7.54 -11.48
N ALA A 190 -13.31 -7.98 -10.65
CA ALA A 190 -12.30 -8.98 -11.01
C ALA A 190 -12.01 -9.84 -9.78
N GLU A 191 -11.82 -11.13 -9.98
CA GLU A 191 -11.63 -12.10 -8.91
C GLU A 191 -10.49 -13.06 -9.27
N SER A 192 -9.77 -13.54 -8.25
CA SER A 192 -8.78 -14.61 -8.39
C SER A 192 -9.28 -15.85 -7.67
N SER A 193 -9.09 -17.02 -8.27
CA SER A 193 -9.31 -18.31 -7.63
C SER A 193 -8.13 -18.73 -6.74
N GLN A 194 -7.00 -18.04 -6.84
CA GLN A 194 -5.78 -18.39 -6.12
C GLN A 194 -5.65 -17.58 -4.82
N LYS A 195 -5.26 -18.27 -3.75
CA LYS A 195 -4.89 -17.62 -2.48
C LYS A 195 -3.63 -16.76 -2.68
N ASN A 196 -3.56 -15.64 -1.98
CA ASN A 196 -2.45 -14.69 -2.05
C ASN A 196 -2.24 -14.04 -3.43
N VAL A 197 -3.26 -14.08 -4.27
CA VAL A 197 -3.33 -13.33 -5.52
C VAL A 197 -4.47 -12.33 -5.44
N THR A 198 -4.12 -11.05 -5.52
CA THR A 198 -5.05 -9.93 -5.49
C THR A 198 -5.19 -9.32 -6.88
N VAL A 199 -6.41 -8.97 -7.27
CA VAL A 199 -6.69 -8.34 -8.57
C VAL A 199 -7.41 -7.02 -8.35
N LEU A 200 -6.92 -5.97 -8.99
CA LEU A 200 -7.57 -4.66 -9.11
C LEU A 200 -7.84 -4.40 -10.59
N ALA A 201 -9.08 -4.17 -10.97
CA ALA A 201 -9.45 -3.90 -12.34
C ALA A 201 -10.19 -2.57 -12.47
N GLY A 202 -9.96 -1.88 -13.56
CA GLY A 202 -10.61 -0.60 -13.86
C GLY A 202 -10.81 -0.37 -15.35
N GLU A 203 -11.69 0.59 -15.65
CA GLU A 203 -11.99 1.07 -17.00
C GLU A 203 -11.82 2.60 -17.04
N ASN A 204 -11.33 3.11 -18.15
CA ASN A 204 -11.20 4.54 -18.41
C ASN A 204 -12.35 5.09 -19.28
N GLU A 205 -12.34 6.39 -19.52
CA GLU A 205 -13.38 7.10 -20.30
C GLU A 205 -13.49 6.62 -21.77
N THR A 206 -12.47 5.99 -22.32
CA THR A 206 -12.51 5.44 -23.69
C THR A 206 -13.01 4.01 -23.76
N GLY A 207 -13.33 3.38 -22.61
CA GLY A 207 -13.73 1.98 -22.52
C GLY A 207 -12.55 1.01 -22.49
N ALA A 208 -11.30 1.50 -22.50
CA ALA A 208 -10.14 0.66 -22.32
C ALA A 208 -10.05 0.19 -20.85
N LYS A 209 -9.62 -1.05 -20.65
CA LYS A 209 -9.57 -1.71 -19.35
C LYS A 209 -8.13 -2.00 -18.93
N ALA A 210 -7.89 -2.01 -17.64
CA ALA A 210 -6.63 -2.50 -17.09
C ALA A 210 -6.85 -3.37 -15.85
N LEU A 211 -5.94 -4.32 -15.63
CA LEU A 211 -5.89 -5.14 -14.44
C LEU A 211 -4.48 -5.07 -13.84
N LEU A 212 -4.42 -4.90 -12.53
CA LEU A 212 -3.22 -5.09 -11.74
C LEU A 212 -3.39 -6.37 -10.92
N ILE A 213 -2.55 -7.36 -11.17
CA ILE A 213 -2.54 -8.64 -10.46
C ILE A 213 -1.29 -8.67 -9.59
N SER A 214 -1.46 -8.93 -8.30
CA SER A 214 -0.38 -9.01 -7.32
C SER A 214 -0.36 -10.40 -6.72
N ALA A 215 0.70 -11.15 -6.98
CA ALA A 215 0.95 -12.49 -6.45
C ALA A 215 2.00 -12.38 -5.34
N PHE A 216 1.59 -12.51 -4.07
CA PHE A 216 2.47 -12.35 -2.92
C PHE A 216 2.82 -13.68 -2.29
N LYS A 217 4.10 -14.09 -2.39
CA LYS A 217 4.64 -15.34 -1.83
C LYS A 217 3.86 -16.58 -2.26
N THR A 218 3.60 -16.66 -3.55
CA THR A 218 2.85 -17.75 -4.19
C THR A 218 3.74 -18.84 -4.78
N GLY A 219 5.03 -18.56 -4.98
CA GLY A 219 5.89 -19.32 -5.86
C GLY A 219 5.60 -19.03 -7.33
N ASN A 220 6.18 -19.83 -8.23
CA ASN A 220 5.90 -19.75 -9.65
C ASN A 220 4.42 -19.98 -9.92
N LEU A 221 3.84 -19.18 -10.82
CA LEU A 221 2.43 -19.25 -11.17
C LEU A 221 2.23 -19.31 -12.68
N GLU A 222 1.29 -20.17 -13.08
CA GLU A 222 0.63 -20.10 -14.38
C GLU A 222 -0.66 -19.29 -14.24
N TYR A 223 -0.79 -18.25 -15.05
CA TYR A 223 -1.97 -17.41 -15.11
C TYR A 223 -2.87 -17.82 -16.26
N GLU A 224 -4.16 -17.87 -15.99
CA GLU A 224 -5.20 -17.97 -17.00
C GLU A 224 -6.19 -16.82 -16.74
N LEU A 225 -6.18 -15.83 -17.63
CA LEU A 225 -7.06 -14.67 -17.56
C LEU A 225 -8.20 -14.83 -18.56
N ASP A 226 -9.43 -14.84 -18.06
CA ASP A 226 -10.65 -14.79 -18.86
C ASP A 226 -11.22 -13.39 -18.90
N ALA A 227 -11.66 -12.93 -20.06
CA ALA A 227 -12.30 -11.64 -20.26
C ALA A 227 -13.65 -11.79 -20.97
N ASP A 228 -14.50 -10.77 -20.86
CA ASP A 228 -15.80 -10.75 -21.55
C ASP A 228 -15.71 -10.50 -23.07
N ILE A 229 -14.51 -10.26 -23.57
CA ILE A 229 -14.22 -9.97 -24.98
C ILE A 229 -13.09 -10.85 -25.49
N PRO A 230 -13.01 -11.11 -26.81
CA PRO A 230 -11.89 -11.83 -27.41
C PRO A 230 -10.57 -11.09 -27.19
N LEU A 231 -9.56 -11.85 -26.74
CA LEU A 231 -8.21 -11.35 -26.47
C LEU A 231 -7.23 -11.76 -27.58
N SER A 232 -6.35 -10.84 -27.92
CA SER A 232 -5.28 -11.04 -28.92
C SER A 232 -4.09 -10.12 -28.61
N PRO A 233 -2.92 -10.36 -29.20
CA PRO A 233 -1.78 -9.44 -29.05
C PRO A 233 -2.05 -8.01 -29.55
N ALA A 234 -3.09 -7.81 -30.38
CA ALA A 234 -3.46 -6.49 -30.87
C ALA A 234 -4.19 -5.64 -29.84
N ASN A 235 -4.99 -6.25 -28.96
CA ASN A 235 -5.82 -5.55 -27.99
C ASN A 235 -5.53 -5.89 -26.52
N CYS A 236 -4.59 -6.81 -26.23
CA CYS A 236 -4.23 -7.16 -24.87
C CYS A 236 -2.70 -7.18 -24.72
N ARG A 237 -2.18 -6.39 -23.81
CA ARG A 237 -0.76 -6.30 -23.48
C ARG A 237 -0.54 -6.66 -22.04
N ILE A 238 0.40 -7.56 -21.78
CA ILE A 238 0.74 -8.06 -20.46
C ILE A 238 2.16 -7.63 -20.12
N HIS A 239 2.32 -6.88 -19.04
CA HIS A 239 3.62 -6.49 -18.50
C HIS A 239 3.84 -7.22 -17.18
N LEU A 240 4.96 -7.91 -17.07
CA LEU A 240 5.32 -8.74 -15.92
C LEU A 240 6.50 -8.14 -15.16
N LEU A 241 6.42 -8.22 -13.85
CA LEU A 241 7.50 -7.96 -12.91
C LEU A 241 7.74 -9.24 -12.10
N ASP A 242 8.83 -9.93 -12.41
CA ASP A 242 9.30 -11.15 -11.75
C ASP A 242 10.83 -11.23 -11.76
N ASN A 243 11.42 -12.42 -11.60
CA ASN A 243 12.89 -12.59 -11.63
C ASN A 243 13.52 -12.23 -12.98
N GLU A 244 12.79 -12.40 -14.07
CA GLU A 244 13.29 -12.22 -15.44
C GLU A 244 12.83 -10.88 -16.05
N HIS A 245 11.69 -10.37 -15.61
CA HIS A 245 11.05 -9.19 -16.16
C HIS A 245 11.01 -8.02 -15.16
N ARG A 246 11.17 -6.81 -15.66
CA ARG A 246 11.09 -5.56 -14.90
C ARG A 246 9.93 -4.70 -15.38
N LEU A 247 8.72 -5.22 -15.21
CA LEU A 247 7.49 -4.66 -15.78
C LEU A 247 7.61 -4.57 -17.31
N ALA A 248 8.16 -5.63 -17.90
CA ALA A 248 8.39 -5.76 -19.33
C ALA A 248 7.25 -6.54 -20.00
N LEU A 249 7.08 -6.32 -21.32
CA LEU A 249 6.08 -7.01 -22.12
C LEU A 249 6.36 -8.52 -22.14
N VAL A 250 5.33 -9.33 -21.92
CA VAL A 250 5.35 -10.79 -22.10
C VAL A 250 5.08 -11.10 -23.58
N GLU A 251 6.04 -11.66 -24.27
CA GLU A 251 5.97 -11.92 -25.71
C GLU A 251 5.42 -13.31 -26.04
N ASP A 252 5.53 -14.25 -25.13
CA ASP A 252 5.16 -15.66 -25.28
C ASP A 252 3.77 -16.03 -24.72
N ALA A 253 2.95 -15.03 -24.37
CA ALA A 253 1.59 -15.23 -23.92
C ALA A 253 0.72 -15.92 -24.99
N VAL A 254 -0.05 -16.93 -24.58
CA VAL A 254 -0.87 -17.76 -25.49
C VAL A 254 -2.33 -17.30 -25.43
N PHE A 255 -2.83 -16.77 -26.53
CA PHE A 255 -4.20 -16.28 -26.69
C PHE A 255 -5.12 -17.34 -27.30
N ARG A 256 -6.31 -17.57 -26.69
CA ARG A 256 -7.34 -18.51 -27.20
C ARG A 256 -8.74 -17.95 -26.92
N GLY A 257 -9.36 -17.34 -27.92
CA GLY A 257 -10.67 -16.72 -27.75
C GLY A 257 -10.64 -15.60 -26.70
N ASN A 258 -11.37 -15.73 -25.64
CA ASN A 258 -11.46 -14.75 -24.54
C ASN A 258 -10.39 -14.96 -23.45
N THR A 259 -9.52 -15.95 -23.62
CA THR A 259 -8.55 -16.35 -22.60
C THR A 259 -7.13 -16.04 -23.05
N VAL A 260 -6.30 -15.60 -22.13
CA VAL A 260 -4.83 -15.53 -22.32
C VAL A 260 -4.12 -16.28 -21.18
N LYS A 261 -3.09 -17.04 -21.54
CA LYS A 261 -2.22 -17.77 -20.60
C LYS A 261 -0.81 -17.26 -20.67
N PHE A 262 -0.18 -17.14 -19.53
CA PHE A 262 1.22 -16.77 -19.33
C PHE A 262 1.70 -17.26 -17.97
N GLU A 263 2.99 -17.17 -17.69
CA GLU A 263 3.58 -17.62 -16.42
C GLU A 263 4.50 -16.58 -15.79
N SER A 264 4.74 -16.70 -14.48
CA SER A 264 5.79 -15.99 -13.76
C SER A 264 6.73 -16.96 -13.06
N VAL A 265 8.02 -16.64 -13.07
CA VAL A 265 9.08 -17.44 -12.45
C VAL A 265 9.67 -16.68 -11.29
N SER A 266 8.98 -16.70 -10.14
CA SER A 266 9.41 -16.00 -8.92
C SER A 266 8.56 -16.37 -7.71
N ASN A 267 9.06 -16.04 -6.51
CA ASN A 267 8.28 -16.20 -5.27
C ASN A 267 7.09 -15.23 -5.22
N SER A 268 7.26 -14.04 -5.78
CA SER A 268 6.23 -13.00 -5.86
C SER A 268 6.32 -12.29 -7.22
N ALA A 269 5.18 -11.85 -7.73
CA ALA A 269 5.11 -11.15 -9.02
C ALA A 269 4.04 -10.04 -9.01
N CYS A 270 4.21 -9.07 -9.92
CA CYS A 270 3.17 -8.10 -10.26
C CYS A 270 2.93 -8.15 -11.77
N VAL A 271 1.67 -8.16 -12.17
CA VAL A 271 1.26 -8.18 -13.58
C VAL A 271 0.36 -6.99 -13.85
N LEU A 272 0.66 -6.23 -14.89
CA LEU A 272 -0.20 -5.19 -15.42
C LEU A 272 -0.72 -5.63 -16.79
N VAL A 273 -2.02 -5.79 -16.91
CA VAL A 273 -2.70 -6.13 -18.17
C VAL A 273 -3.46 -4.93 -18.65
N ASN A 274 -3.28 -4.55 -19.92
CA ASN A 274 -4.04 -3.50 -20.59
C ASN A 274 -4.85 -4.11 -21.73
N ILE A 275 -6.15 -3.80 -21.81
CA ILE A 275 -7.10 -4.30 -22.79
C ILE A 275 -7.81 -3.09 -23.43
N GLY A 276 -7.70 -2.95 -24.76
CA GLY A 276 -8.36 -1.86 -25.47
C GLY A 276 -7.85 -1.63 -26.88
#